data_eac24904c773b3ffe485b44840130b4e
#
_entry.id   eac24904c773b3ffe485b44840130b4e
#
_cell.length_a   1.000
_cell.length_b   1.000
_cell.length_c   1.000
_cell.angle_alpha   90.00
_cell.angle_beta   90.00
_cell.angle_gamma   90.00
#
_symmetry.space_group_name_H-M   'P 1'
#
loop_
_entity.id
_entity.type
_entity.pdbx_description
1 polymer ?
#
loop_
_entity_poly.entity_id
_entity_poly.type
_entity_poly.pdbx_seq_one_letter_code
_entity_poly.pdbx_strand_id
1 'polypeptide(L)'
;MIFDTHSHYNDKQYTQDREAVLASLEDAGVTQVVNVSASWKDLQDTLELIQKVPFMYGAVGIHPDHVGELNEERLRQLREYCHRDKVVAVGEIGLDYHWNVEPKEVQQEWFVRQLHLATEEKLPVIIHSREASQDTFDIMKKEHAGTTG
;
A
#
# COMPACT_ATOMS: atom_id res chain seq x y z
N MET A 1 -10.07 -11.82 -18.41
CA MET A 1 -9.98 -11.77 -16.95
C MET A 1 -8.70 -11.00 -16.59
N ILE A 2 -8.83 -9.89 -15.88
CA ILE A 2 -7.72 -9.06 -15.44
C ILE A 2 -7.77 -9.00 -13.91
N PHE A 3 -6.61 -9.19 -13.26
CA PHE A 3 -6.41 -8.88 -11.86
C PHE A 3 -5.55 -7.60 -11.79
N ASP A 4 -6.17 -6.49 -11.38
CA ASP A 4 -5.47 -5.23 -11.14
C ASP A 4 -4.86 -5.25 -9.74
N THR A 5 -3.54 -5.38 -9.66
CA THR A 5 -2.83 -5.53 -8.39
C THR A 5 -2.42 -4.20 -7.74
N HIS A 6 -2.70 -3.05 -8.37
CA HIS A 6 -2.33 -1.75 -7.84
C HIS A 6 -3.27 -0.64 -8.33
N SER A 7 -4.20 -0.23 -7.50
CA SER A 7 -5.14 0.85 -7.80
C SER A 7 -5.43 1.70 -6.57
N HIS A 8 -5.97 2.90 -6.80
CA HIS A 8 -6.32 3.87 -5.75
C HIS A 8 -7.74 4.39 -5.94
N TYR A 9 -8.74 3.50 -5.96
CA TYR A 9 -10.15 3.89 -6.11
C TYR A 9 -10.71 4.67 -4.93
N ASN A 10 -9.99 4.74 -3.79
CA ASN A 10 -10.27 5.64 -2.67
C ASN A 10 -9.94 7.11 -2.99
N ASP A 11 -9.12 7.41 -4.00
CA ASP A 11 -8.69 8.77 -4.34
C ASP A 11 -9.90 9.69 -4.58
N LYS A 12 -9.72 10.97 -4.19
CA LYS A 12 -10.74 12.02 -4.33
C LYS A 12 -11.18 12.28 -5.77
N GLN A 13 -10.35 11.95 -6.77
CA GLN A 13 -10.71 12.05 -8.18
C GLN A 13 -11.97 11.24 -8.52
N TYR A 14 -12.22 10.12 -7.80
CA TYR A 14 -13.38 9.27 -7.98
C TYR A 14 -14.59 9.65 -7.10
N THR A 15 -14.54 10.76 -6.36
CA THR A 15 -15.59 11.09 -5.38
C THR A 15 -16.99 11.16 -5.99
N GLN A 16 -17.11 11.60 -7.25
CA GLN A 16 -18.39 11.79 -7.92
C GLN A 16 -18.91 10.54 -8.63
N ASP A 17 -18.02 9.65 -9.07
CA ASP A 17 -18.36 8.55 -9.98
C ASP A 17 -17.80 7.19 -9.55
N ARG A 18 -17.20 7.07 -8.35
CA ARG A 18 -16.57 5.85 -7.86
C ARG A 18 -17.45 4.61 -8.01
N GLU A 19 -18.71 4.69 -7.64
CA GLU A 19 -19.61 3.56 -7.72
C GLU A 19 -19.84 3.13 -9.18
N ALA A 20 -20.00 4.10 -10.08
CA ALA A 20 -20.19 3.82 -11.51
C ALA A 20 -18.92 3.23 -12.13
N VAL A 21 -17.73 3.77 -11.78
CA VAL A 21 -16.44 3.23 -12.23
C VAL A 21 -16.27 1.80 -11.75
N LEU A 22 -16.46 1.52 -10.47
CA LEU A 22 -16.33 0.18 -9.91
C LEU A 22 -17.33 -0.82 -10.53
N ALA A 23 -18.57 -0.40 -10.78
CA ALA A 23 -19.56 -1.23 -11.44
C ALA A 23 -19.20 -1.57 -12.89
N SER A 24 -18.44 -0.70 -13.57
CA SER A 24 -18.01 -0.93 -14.95
C SER A 24 -16.80 -1.87 -15.11
N LEU A 25 -16.11 -2.19 -14.04
CA LEU A 25 -14.85 -2.96 -14.08
C LEU A 25 -15.08 -4.40 -14.58
N GLU A 26 -16.16 -5.04 -14.17
CA GLU A 26 -16.49 -6.39 -14.58
C GLU A 26 -16.75 -6.46 -16.10
N ASP A 27 -17.49 -5.51 -16.66
CA ASP A 27 -17.74 -5.40 -18.10
C ASP A 27 -16.44 -5.13 -18.87
N ALA A 28 -15.48 -4.42 -18.27
CA ALA A 28 -14.13 -4.22 -18.81
C ALA A 28 -13.21 -5.45 -18.65
N GLY A 29 -13.69 -6.52 -18.03
CA GLY A 29 -12.93 -7.76 -17.80
C GLY A 29 -12.01 -7.74 -16.58
N VAL A 30 -12.08 -6.71 -15.73
CA VAL A 30 -11.39 -6.63 -14.45
C VAL A 30 -12.23 -7.34 -13.39
N THR A 31 -11.72 -8.47 -12.89
CA THR A 31 -12.48 -9.34 -11.99
C THR A 31 -12.00 -9.31 -10.55
N GLN A 32 -10.79 -8.83 -10.33
CA GLN A 32 -10.21 -8.64 -8.99
C GLN A 32 -9.35 -7.37 -8.98
N VAL A 33 -9.32 -6.70 -7.84
CA VAL A 33 -8.58 -5.44 -7.64
C VAL A 33 -7.91 -5.45 -6.28
N VAL A 34 -6.67 -4.97 -6.21
CA VAL A 34 -6.05 -4.55 -4.94
C VAL A 34 -6.06 -3.02 -4.87
N ASN A 35 -6.84 -2.47 -3.94
CA ASN A 35 -6.80 -1.05 -3.62
C ASN A 35 -5.69 -0.80 -2.61
N VAL A 36 -4.81 0.16 -2.90
CA VAL A 36 -3.56 0.37 -2.17
C VAL A 36 -3.62 1.68 -1.41
N SER A 37 -3.27 1.66 -0.13
CA SER A 37 -3.21 2.88 0.69
C SER A 37 -1.88 3.62 0.53
N ALA A 38 -1.91 4.96 0.63
CA ALA A 38 -0.74 5.82 0.57
C ALA A 38 -0.55 6.64 1.84
N SER A 39 -1.60 7.17 2.43
CA SER A 39 -1.60 7.94 3.68
C SER A 39 -2.39 7.22 4.76
N TRP A 40 -2.32 7.73 5.99
CA TRP A 40 -3.15 7.21 7.09
C TRP A 40 -4.65 7.33 6.81
N LYS A 41 -5.05 8.42 6.15
CA LYS A 41 -6.43 8.59 5.71
C LYS A 41 -6.82 7.59 4.63
N ASP A 42 -5.99 7.42 3.61
CA ASP A 42 -6.25 6.48 2.51
C ASP A 42 -6.35 5.04 2.99
N LEU A 43 -5.59 4.70 4.04
CA LEU A 43 -5.67 3.40 4.68
C LEU A 43 -7.07 3.15 5.27
N GLN A 44 -7.65 4.12 5.99
CA GLN A 44 -9.00 3.99 6.52
C GLN A 44 -10.02 3.88 5.38
N ASP A 45 -9.91 4.74 4.36
CA ASP A 45 -10.78 4.73 3.19
C ASP A 45 -10.67 3.39 2.42
N THR A 46 -9.46 2.82 2.31
CA THR A 46 -9.21 1.49 1.71
C THR A 46 -9.90 0.38 2.51
N LEU A 47 -9.73 0.37 3.83
CA LEU A 47 -10.37 -0.63 4.70
C LEU A 47 -11.89 -0.59 4.61
N GLU A 48 -12.48 0.60 4.50
CA GLU A 48 -13.93 0.72 4.27
C GLU A 48 -14.34 0.22 2.88
N LEU A 49 -13.57 0.55 1.85
CA LEU A 49 -13.90 0.24 0.47
C LEU A 49 -13.88 -1.27 0.21
N ILE A 50 -12.87 -1.98 0.70
CA ILE A 50 -12.76 -3.44 0.52
C ILE A 50 -13.91 -4.21 1.20
N GLN A 51 -14.51 -3.67 2.25
CA GLN A 51 -15.69 -4.27 2.88
C GLN A 51 -16.96 -4.10 2.03
N LYS A 52 -17.06 -3.01 1.28
CA LYS A 52 -18.21 -2.67 0.44
C LYS A 52 -18.18 -3.34 -0.93
N VAL A 53 -16.98 -3.57 -1.48
CA VAL A 53 -16.77 -4.06 -2.85
C VAL A 53 -16.33 -5.52 -2.83
N PRO A 54 -17.18 -6.47 -3.31
CA PRO A 54 -16.92 -7.91 -3.15
C PRO A 54 -15.61 -8.40 -3.78
N PHE A 55 -15.25 -7.90 -4.95
CA PHE A 55 -14.07 -8.31 -5.74
C PHE A 55 -12.80 -7.51 -5.42
N MET A 56 -12.87 -6.60 -4.43
CA MET A 56 -11.75 -5.75 -4.04
C MET A 56 -11.05 -6.28 -2.79
N TYR A 57 -9.74 -6.27 -2.82
CA TYR A 57 -8.79 -6.55 -1.73
C TYR A 57 -8.04 -5.27 -1.37
N GLY A 58 -7.34 -5.25 -0.24
CA GLY A 58 -6.60 -4.10 0.23
C GLY A 58 -5.13 -4.39 0.46
N ALA A 59 -4.29 -3.40 0.17
CA ALA A 59 -2.93 -3.33 0.70
C ALA A 59 -2.85 -2.17 1.69
N VAL A 60 -2.27 -2.44 2.86
CA VAL A 60 -2.15 -1.47 3.96
C VAL A 60 -0.69 -1.09 4.17
N GLY A 61 -0.38 0.18 4.01
CA GLY A 61 0.97 0.72 4.13
C GLY A 61 0.95 2.24 4.04
N ILE A 62 2.10 2.86 4.28
CA ILE A 62 2.27 4.31 4.21
C ILE A 62 3.38 4.64 3.22
N HIS A 63 2.99 5.38 2.19
CA HIS A 63 3.84 5.86 1.10
C HIS A 63 4.97 6.76 1.63
N PRO A 64 6.15 6.77 1.00
CA PRO A 64 7.29 7.60 1.41
C PRO A 64 6.96 9.08 1.64
N ASP A 65 6.04 9.67 0.89
CA ASP A 65 5.62 11.07 1.08
C ASP A 65 4.82 11.32 2.37
N HIS A 66 4.35 10.26 3.02
CA HIS A 66 3.48 10.31 4.20
C HIS A 66 4.08 9.62 5.43
N VAL A 67 5.34 9.15 5.37
CA VAL A 67 5.96 8.42 6.49
C VAL A 67 6.13 9.28 7.75
N GLY A 68 6.12 10.60 7.63
CA GLY A 68 6.04 11.51 8.78
C GLY A 68 4.77 11.36 9.63
N GLU A 69 3.73 10.71 9.09
CA GLU A 69 2.53 10.35 9.84
C GLU A 69 2.74 9.14 10.77
N LEU A 70 3.81 8.33 10.55
CA LEU A 70 4.07 7.12 11.31
C LEU A 70 4.72 7.40 12.67
N ASN A 71 4.39 6.56 13.62
CA ASN A 71 4.98 6.45 14.95
C ASN A 71 4.75 5.04 15.49
N GLU A 72 5.23 4.72 16.69
CA GLU A 72 5.11 3.37 17.27
C GLU A 72 3.64 2.92 17.44
N GLU A 73 2.76 3.84 17.79
CA GLU A 73 1.33 3.53 17.93
C GLU A 73 0.70 3.19 16.56
N ARG A 74 0.95 4.00 15.55
CA ARG A 74 0.44 3.76 14.20
C ARG A 74 1.05 2.51 13.55
N LEU A 75 2.30 2.18 13.85
CA LEU A 75 2.89 0.92 13.39
C LEU A 75 2.20 -0.29 14.02
N ARG A 76 1.85 -0.22 15.33
CA ARG A 76 1.06 -1.27 15.98
C ARG A 76 -0.34 -1.40 15.36
N GLN A 77 -1.01 -0.28 15.10
CA GLN A 77 -2.31 -0.29 14.43
C GLN A 77 -2.21 -0.83 13.00
N LEU A 78 -1.14 -0.49 12.27
CA LEU A 78 -0.89 -1.05 10.93
C LEU A 78 -0.76 -2.58 10.98
N ARG A 79 -0.09 -3.12 12.00
CA ARG A 79 -0.01 -4.56 12.26
C ARG A 79 -1.40 -5.18 12.47
N GLU A 80 -2.26 -4.54 13.27
CA GLU A 80 -3.63 -5.01 13.47
C GLU A 80 -4.45 -5.01 12.18
N TYR A 81 -4.22 -4.02 11.31
CA TYR A 81 -4.89 -3.94 10.01
C TYR A 81 -4.45 -5.02 9.03
N CYS A 82 -3.22 -5.54 9.15
CA CYS A 82 -2.77 -6.69 8.36
C CYS A 82 -3.63 -7.96 8.59
N HIS A 83 -4.30 -8.06 9.72
CA HIS A 83 -5.20 -9.19 10.05
C HIS A 83 -6.66 -8.96 9.63
N ARG A 84 -6.99 -7.83 9.03
CA ARG A 84 -8.36 -7.57 8.55
C ARG A 84 -8.69 -8.45 7.35
N ASP A 85 -9.94 -8.88 7.30
CA ASP A 85 -10.44 -9.61 6.13
C ASP A 85 -10.18 -8.84 4.84
N LYS A 86 -9.78 -9.56 3.77
CA LYS A 86 -9.42 -9.03 2.45
C LYS A 86 -8.17 -8.13 2.40
N VAL A 87 -7.42 -7.96 3.47
CA VAL A 87 -6.08 -7.36 3.42
C VAL A 87 -5.08 -8.44 2.98
N VAL A 88 -4.38 -8.18 1.87
CA VAL A 88 -3.56 -9.19 1.19
C VAL A 88 -2.09 -8.80 1.01
N ALA A 89 -1.73 -7.55 1.32
CA ALA A 89 -0.35 -7.07 1.17
C ALA A 89 -0.06 -5.90 2.13
N VAL A 90 1.22 -5.64 2.37
CA VAL A 90 1.71 -4.38 2.95
C VAL A 90 2.15 -3.46 1.82
N GLY A 91 1.53 -2.31 1.71
CA GLY A 91 1.81 -1.34 0.66
C GLY A 91 0.75 -0.21 0.59
N GLU A 92 1.12 0.86 -0.07
CA GLU A 92 2.33 1.15 -0.84
C GLU A 92 3.43 1.64 0.10
N ILE A 93 4.61 1.04 0.02
CA ILE A 93 5.78 1.38 0.84
C ILE A 93 7.00 1.57 -0.06
N GLY A 94 8.02 2.30 0.36
CA GLY A 94 9.22 2.46 -0.46
C GLY A 94 9.88 3.81 -0.32
N LEU A 95 10.42 4.32 -1.45
CA LEU A 95 11.20 5.55 -1.50
C LEU A 95 10.79 6.44 -2.66
N ASP A 96 10.62 7.74 -2.41
CA ASP A 96 10.40 8.79 -3.41
C ASP A 96 11.38 9.94 -3.20
N TYR A 97 12.40 10.02 -4.07
CA TYR A 97 13.38 11.11 -4.03
C TYR A 97 13.07 12.23 -5.02
N HIS A 98 12.03 12.06 -5.82
CA HIS A 98 11.59 13.07 -6.77
C HIS A 98 10.90 14.24 -6.05
N TRP A 99 9.88 13.93 -5.26
CA TRP A 99 9.14 14.94 -4.51
C TRP A 99 9.85 15.35 -3.22
N ASN A 100 10.60 14.40 -2.62
CA ASN A 100 11.42 14.62 -1.41
C ASN A 100 10.64 15.33 -0.30
N VAL A 101 9.40 14.91 -0.08
CA VAL A 101 8.49 15.47 0.92
C VAL A 101 9.04 15.21 2.33
N GLU A 102 9.51 13.98 2.55
CA GLU A 102 10.16 13.58 3.79
C GLU A 102 11.67 13.35 3.57
N PRO A 103 12.53 13.60 4.57
CA PRO A 103 13.97 13.34 4.45
C PRO A 103 14.26 11.89 4.04
N LYS A 104 15.28 11.68 3.20
CA LYS A 104 15.64 10.34 2.69
C LYS A 104 15.85 9.32 3.81
N GLU A 105 16.54 9.73 4.85
CA GLU A 105 16.84 8.88 6.01
C GLU A 105 15.56 8.43 6.72
N VAL A 106 14.58 9.31 6.82
CA VAL A 106 13.26 9.01 7.42
C VAL A 106 12.48 8.06 6.53
N GLN A 107 12.49 8.30 5.20
CA GLN A 107 11.87 7.39 4.24
C GLN A 107 12.49 5.97 4.32
N GLN A 108 13.83 5.88 4.33
CA GLN A 108 14.55 4.60 4.42
C GLN A 108 14.27 3.87 5.73
N GLU A 109 14.26 4.57 6.86
CA GLU A 109 13.93 3.98 8.17
C GLU A 109 12.53 3.36 8.16
N TRP A 110 11.52 4.11 7.74
CA TRP A 110 10.15 3.62 7.71
C TRP A 110 9.90 2.57 6.63
N PHE A 111 10.63 2.62 5.52
CA PHE A 111 10.60 1.55 4.53
C PHE A 111 11.07 0.23 5.13
N VAL A 112 12.23 0.21 5.80
CA VAL A 112 12.75 -0.97 6.50
C VAL A 112 11.75 -1.49 7.54
N ARG A 113 11.18 -0.62 8.34
CA ARG A 113 10.23 -1.00 9.40
C ARG A 113 8.95 -1.63 8.84
N GLN A 114 8.45 -1.12 7.72
CA GLN A 114 7.29 -1.69 7.05
C GLN A 114 7.63 -2.99 6.31
N LEU A 115 8.84 -3.16 5.79
CA LEU A 115 9.32 -4.46 5.28
C LEU A 115 9.39 -5.52 6.38
N HIS A 116 9.87 -5.16 7.57
CA HIS A 116 9.89 -6.07 8.72
C HIS A 116 8.46 -6.45 9.12
N LEU A 117 7.54 -5.50 9.19
CA LEU A 117 6.13 -5.77 9.43
C LEU A 117 5.57 -6.79 8.43
N ALA A 118 5.80 -6.59 7.13
CA ALA A 118 5.32 -7.49 6.09
C ALA A 118 5.89 -8.91 6.27
N THR A 119 7.19 -9.02 6.60
CA THR A 119 7.85 -10.30 6.86
C THR A 119 7.26 -11.03 8.07
N GLU A 120 7.05 -10.33 9.18
CA GLU A 120 6.46 -10.86 10.40
C GLU A 120 5.02 -11.34 10.19
N GLU A 121 4.24 -10.58 9.42
CA GLU A 121 2.85 -10.90 9.10
C GLU A 121 2.71 -11.87 7.91
N LYS A 122 3.82 -12.22 7.25
CA LYS A 122 3.86 -13.12 6.07
C LYS A 122 3.02 -12.63 4.90
N LEU A 123 3.01 -11.32 4.70
CA LEU A 123 2.31 -10.67 3.60
C LEU A 123 3.31 -10.24 2.52
N PRO A 124 2.94 -10.31 1.24
CA PRO A 124 3.73 -9.70 0.17
C PRO A 124 3.73 -8.18 0.31
N VAL A 125 4.63 -7.53 -0.42
CA VAL A 125 4.78 -6.08 -0.41
C VAL A 125 4.49 -5.46 -1.76
N ILE A 126 3.93 -4.24 -1.75
CA ILE A 126 3.78 -3.39 -2.94
C ILE A 126 4.73 -2.21 -2.77
N ILE A 127 5.69 -2.09 -3.70
CA ILE A 127 6.83 -1.19 -3.59
C ILE A 127 6.67 0.02 -4.52
N HIS A 128 6.79 1.21 -3.92
CA HIS A 128 7.02 2.47 -4.61
C HIS A 128 8.51 2.76 -4.74
N SER A 129 8.95 3.15 -5.94
CA SER A 129 10.33 3.57 -6.17
C SER A 129 10.39 4.65 -7.24
N ARG A 130 10.69 5.87 -6.86
CA ARG A 130 10.81 7.00 -7.78
C ARG A 130 12.11 7.76 -7.53
N GLU A 131 12.99 7.80 -8.56
CA GLU A 131 14.35 8.37 -8.46
C GLU A 131 15.17 7.78 -7.28
N ALA A 132 14.85 6.55 -6.85
CA ALA A 132 15.41 5.88 -5.68
C ALA A 132 15.79 4.42 -5.94
N SER A 133 15.89 3.99 -7.20
CA SER A 133 15.97 2.58 -7.58
C SER A 133 17.12 1.83 -6.91
N GLN A 134 18.29 2.45 -6.78
CA GLN A 134 19.46 1.80 -6.17
C GLN A 134 19.21 1.56 -4.67
N ASP A 135 18.83 2.59 -3.92
CA ASP A 135 18.58 2.47 -2.49
C ASP A 135 17.41 1.51 -2.19
N THR A 136 16.34 1.58 -3.01
CA THR A 136 15.23 0.64 -2.90
C THR A 136 15.69 -0.80 -3.06
N PHE A 137 16.48 -1.10 -4.11
CA PHE A 137 17.00 -2.44 -4.35
C PHE A 137 17.94 -2.91 -3.23
N ASP A 138 18.86 -2.05 -2.78
CA ASP A 138 19.84 -2.39 -1.74
C ASP A 138 19.16 -2.66 -0.40
N ILE A 139 18.15 -1.88 -0.03
CA ILE A 139 17.34 -2.11 1.17
C ILE A 139 16.57 -3.42 1.05
N MET A 140 15.83 -3.64 -0.04
CA MET A 140 15.07 -4.87 -0.26
C MET A 140 15.96 -6.12 -0.20
N LYS A 141 17.15 -6.05 -0.79
CA LYS A 141 18.14 -7.13 -0.75
C LYS A 141 18.67 -7.39 0.65
N LYS A 142 19.02 -6.32 1.38
CA LYS A 142 19.55 -6.40 2.76
C LYS A 142 18.52 -6.97 3.72
N GLU A 143 17.27 -6.54 3.59
CA GLU A 143 16.16 -6.96 4.46
C GLU A 143 15.45 -8.24 3.97
N HIS A 144 15.97 -8.90 2.92
CA HIS A 144 15.44 -10.15 2.37
C HIS A 144 13.95 -10.06 1.97
N ALA A 145 13.52 -8.91 1.45
CA ALA A 145 12.12 -8.65 1.14
C ALA A 145 11.49 -9.63 0.13
N GLY A 146 12.28 -10.34 -0.66
CA GLY A 146 11.79 -11.34 -1.62
C GLY A 146 11.44 -12.71 -1.02
N THR A 147 11.46 -12.88 0.29
CA THR A 147 11.17 -14.18 0.94
C THR A 147 9.69 -14.41 1.22
N THR A 148 8.87 -13.38 1.15
CA THR A 148 7.42 -13.43 1.44
C THR A 148 6.53 -13.22 0.21
N GLY A 149 7.09 -12.89 -0.95
CA GLY A 149 6.30 -12.68 -2.18
C GLY A 149 7.07 -11.95 -3.24
#